data_022439b8ca2b28aecf25899693f3b66e
#
_entry.id   022439b8ca2b28aecf25899693f3b66e
#
_cell.length_a   1.000
_cell.length_b   1.000
_cell.length_c   1.000
_cell.angle_alpha   90.00
_cell.angle_beta   90.00
_cell.angle_gamma   90.00
#
_symmetry.space_group_name_H-M   'P 1'
#
loop_
_entity.id
_entity.type
_entity.pdbx_description
1 polymer ?
#
loop_
_entity_poly.entity_id
_entity_poly.type
_entity_poly.pdbx_seq_one_letter_code
_entity_poly.pdbx_strand_id
1 'polypeptide(L)'
;MQKKSAVSAALVAVVGVVLIAAMVRRGSDKSTAEAPPKEKGALDYPRGPRGQRLLEGSGLQLEMTIFETGVRPHFRVYPYDVNKKPIPPMDIDLEVELHRLGGRIDRIRFVPEADYLRGDGVIEEPHSFDVKVKAKRNGRSLDWAYSQIEGKVQLGADAVKSTGIEIQTVGPRQIVTTLEVTGEIKPDTTRVSHVVPRLDGVVIQVLKQVGDTVARGDLLLVINSRELADAKSSYMAATHHVEFTRVKLSREESLWKKQISAEQDYLEARRVFEEAQLAEGLAAQKLVALGASAASLKTLATDPLESLPRYEIRAPLGGTVIERGVNVGEAVAANKDAFVIADLSSVWVEAAVTASDLNSVYQGQQATVVSKDMGREANGRITYIGALVGEETRSAPTRIVIANPDGKWRPGLYVTVRLVKTSVTVPLAVRAEAIQTFRDWQVVFIRYGDWFEARPLELGRSDGEWIEVLKGLSPGEKYAATNSFSIKAEIGKLGATHDH
;
A
#
# COMPACT_ATOMS: atom_id res chain seq x y z
N MET A 1 -45.43 -19.33 18.03
CA MET A 1 -44.35 -18.96 18.97
C MET A 1 -44.05 -17.47 18.88
N GLN A 2 -45.00 -16.59 19.18
CA GLN A 2 -44.84 -15.12 19.17
C GLN A 2 -45.66 -14.53 20.32
N LYS A 3 -45.16 -14.61 21.55
CA LYS A 3 -45.77 -13.95 22.74
C LYS A 3 -44.78 -13.77 23.92
N LYS A 4 -43.45 -13.78 23.72
CA LYS A 4 -42.50 -13.61 24.83
C LYS A 4 -41.53 -12.42 24.70
N SER A 5 -41.63 -11.57 23.66
CA SER A 5 -40.73 -10.40 23.47
C SER A 5 -41.32 -9.03 23.86
N ALA A 6 -42.59 -8.96 24.22
CA ALA A 6 -43.24 -7.69 24.54
C ALA A 6 -43.16 -7.29 26.04
N VAL A 7 -42.80 -8.19 26.94
CA VAL A 7 -42.77 -7.91 28.39
C VAL A 7 -41.42 -7.35 28.86
N SER A 8 -40.33 -7.62 28.16
CA SER A 8 -39.00 -7.10 28.55
C SER A 8 -38.75 -5.61 28.17
N ALA A 9 -39.44 -5.10 27.17
CA ALA A 9 -39.28 -3.70 26.75
C ALA A 9 -40.03 -2.71 27.66
N ALA A 10 -41.11 -3.11 28.31
CA ALA A 10 -41.89 -2.28 29.21
C ALA A 10 -41.22 -2.08 30.60
N LEU A 11 -40.39 -3.02 31.03
CA LEU A 11 -39.74 -2.96 32.35
C LEU A 11 -38.52 -1.99 32.36
N VAL A 12 -37.83 -1.84 31.22
CA VAL A 12 -36.67 -0.93 31.10
C VAL A 12 -37.13 0.54 31.03
N ALA A 13 -38.29 0.82 30.42
CA ALA A 13 -38.82 2.17 30.33
C ALA A 13 -39.31 2.74 31.68
N VAL A 14 -39.84 1.88 32.58
CA VAL A 14 -40.32 2.32 33.91
C VAL A 14 -39.17 2.60 34.89
N VAL A 15 -38.08 1.87 34.81
CA VAL A 15 -36.91 2.08 35.67
C VAL A 15 -36.14 3.39 35.25
N GLY A 16 -36.12 3.72 33.96
CA GLY A 16 -35.52 4.95 33.46
C GLY A 16 -36.22 6.24 33.92
N VAL A 17 -37.56 6.21 33.98
CA VAL A 17 -38.34 7.40 34.40
C VAL A 17 -38.31 7.61 35.91
N VAL A 18 -38.18 6.58 36.72
CA VAL A 18 -38.04 6.70 38.18
C VAL A 18 -36.68 7.23 38.62
N LEU A 19 -35.60 6.92 37.85
CA LEU A 19 -34.26 7.45 38.11
C LEU A 19 -34.12 8.95 37.72
N ILE A 20 -34.80 9.40 36.69
CA ILE A 20 -34.79 10.83 36.30
C ILE A 20 -35.64 11.67 37.28
N ALA A 21 -36.73 11.15 37.82
CA ALA A 21 -37.53 11.83 38.84
C ALA A 21 -36.84 11.94 40.22
N ALA A 22 -35.92 11.03 40.54
CA ALA A 22 -35.12 11.05 41.76
C ALA A 22 -33.95 12.06 41.70
N MET A 23 -33.42 12.39 40.51
CA MET A 23 -32.37 13.37 40.34
C MET A 23 -32.89 14.83 40.36
N VAL A 24 -34.14 15.07 40.03
CA VAL A 24 -34.72 16.43 39.99
C VAL A 24 -35.21 16.89 41.37
N ARG A 25 -35.36 16.00 42.37
CA ARG A 25 -35.83 16.34 43.71
C ARG A 25 -34.75 16.59 44.78
N ARG A 26 -33.44 16.60 44.40
CA ARG A 26 -32.31 16.80 45.34
C ARG A 26 -31.51 18.06 45.09
N GLY A 27 -32.11 19.08 44.51
CA GLY A 27 -31.46 20.35 44.18
C GLY A 27 -32.15 21.60 44.72
N SER A 28 -32.39 21.66 46.01
CA SER A 28 -32.69 22.96 46.66
C SER A 28 -32.20 22.94 48.11
N ASP A 29 -30.89 22.97 48.25
CA ASP A 29 -30.28 23.52 49.48
C ASP A 29 -29.31 24.61 49.05
N LYS A 30 -29.65 25.83 49.46
CA LYS A 30 -28.84 27.05 49.30
C LYS A 30 -27.59 26.89 50.15
N SER A 31 -26.53 26.35 49.59
CA SER A 31 -25.17 26.52 50.06
C SER A 31 -24.62 27.73 49.33
N THR A 32 -24.33 28.77 50.08
CA THR A 32 -23.49 29.92 49.69
C THR A 32 -22.12 29.38 49.31
N ALA A 33 -21.91 29.03 48.04
CA ALA A 33 -20.60 28.72 47.51
C ALA A 33 -19.87 30.05 47.28
N GLU A 34 -18.85 30.25 48.04
CA GLU A 34 -17.79 31.23 47.85
C GLU A 34 -17.29 31.15 46.42
N ALA A 35 -17.29 32.25 45.68
CA ALA A 35 -16.82 32.31 44.31
C ALA A 35 -15.35 31.81 44.27
N PRO A 36 -14.97 30.96 43.28
CA PRO A 36 -13.59 30.55 43.15
C PRO A 36 -12.70 31.78 42.96
N PRO A 37 -11.46 31.74 43.45
CA PRO A 37 -10.54 32.88 43.36
C PRO A 37 -10.33 33.19 41.89
N LYS A 38 -10.49 34.45 41.50
CA LYS A 38 -10.21 34.95 40.14
C LYS A 38 -8.76 34.60 39.80
N GLU A 39 -8.57 33.62 38.90
CA GLU A 39 -7.26 33.35 38.33
C GLU A 39 -6.77 34.61 37.60
N LYS A 40 -5.57 35.06 37.97
CA LYS A 40 -4.85 36.13 37.29
C LYS A 40 -4.41 35.66 35.90
N GLY A 41 -5.26 35.86 34.86
CA GLY A 41 -4.95 35.39 33.51
C GLY A 41 -5.58 36.20 32.36
N ALA A 42 -6.62 36.96 32.59
CA ALA A 42 -7.15 37.88 31.59
C ALA A 42 -6.36 39.19 31.64
N LEU A 43 -5.66 39.54 30.57
CA LEU A 43 -5.09 40.89 30.41
C LEU A 43 -6.29 41.86 30.25
N ASP A 44 -6.77 42.37 31.38
CA ASP A 44 -7.82 43.40 31.41
C ASP A 44 -7.19 44.69 30.87
N TYR A 45 -7.53 45.06 29.65
CA TYR A 45 -7.11 46.31 29.05
C TYR A 45 -8.32 47.25 28.91
N PRO A 46 -8.14 48.59 29.04
CA PRO A 46 -9.19 49.56 28.80
C PRO A 46 -9.78 49.37 27.39
N ARG A 47 -11.13 49.41 27.28
CA ARG A 47 -11.82 49.32 25.99
C ARG A 47 -12.29 50.72 25.58
N GLY A 48 -12.10 51.02 24.32
CA GLY A 48 -12.52 52.25 23.71
C GLY A 48 -14.02 52.27 23.32
N PRO A 49 -14.53 53.38 22.74
CA PRO A 49 -15.90 53.52 22.32
C PRO A 49 -16.40 52.46 21.33
N ARG A 50 -15.50 51.83 20.58
CA ARG A 50 -15.81 50.75 19.62
C ARG A 50 -15.61 49.34 20.19
N GLY A 51 -15.27 49.27 21.53
CA GLY A 51 -15.09 48.00 22.22
C GLY A 51 -13.71 47.39 22.08
N GLN A 52 -12.79 48.04 21.36
CA GLN A 52 -11.46 47.52 21.08
C GLN A 52 -10.43 48.05 22.12
N ARG A 53 -9.17 47.55 22.03
CA ARG A 53 -8.09 47.94 22.95
C ARG A 53 -7.84 49.44 22.91
N LEU A 54 -7.93 50.10 24.06
CA LEU A 54 -7.68 51.53 24.23
C LEU A 54 -6.31 51.74 24.86
N LEU A 55 -5.46 52.51 24.21
CA LEU A 55 -4.18 52.98 24.73
C LEU A 55 -4.39 54.40 25.26
N GLU A 56 -4.19 54.60 26.55
CA GLU A 56 -4.45 55.91 27.23
C GLU A 56 -3.14 56.65 27.44
N GLY A 57 -3.12 57.94 27.14
CA GLY A 57 -1.97 58.84 27.36
C GLY A 57 -2.42 60.26 27.66
N SER A 58 -1.46 61.10 27.99
CA SER A 58 -1.72 62.51 28.37
C SER A 58 -2.25 63.32 27.17
N GLY A 59 -3.58 63.46 27.07
CA GLY A 59 -4.25 64.23 26.02
C GLY A 59 -4.51 63.50 24.72
N LEU A 60 -4.23 62.20 24.64
CA LEU A 60 -4.47 61.36 23.48
C LEU A 60 -4.83 59.92 23.90
N GLN A 61 -5.91 59.40 23.36
CA GLN A 61 -6.29 58.00 23.49
C GLN A 61 -6.33 57.40 22.08
N LEU A 62 -5.80 56.18 21.93
CA LEU A 62 -5.81 55.46 20.66
C LEU A 62 -6.54 54.12 20.82
N GLU A 63 -7.66 53.93 20.08
CA GLU A 63 -8.33 52.64 20.06
C GLU A 63 -7.86 51.85 18.84
N MET A 64 -7.22 50.71 19.08
CA MET A 64 -6.54 49.89 18.09
C MET A 64 -7.31 48.61 17.82
N THR A 65 -7.45 48.26 16.54
CA THR A 65 -8.03 46.99 16.11
C THR A 65 -7.28 46.44 14.89
N ILE A 66 -7.18 45.12 14.75
CA ILE A 66 -6.84 44.46 13.50
C ILE A 66 -8.15 44.22 12.77
N PHE A 67 -8.29 44.82 11.60
CA PHE A 67 -9.48 44.70 10.76
C PHE A 67 -9.21 43.71 9.60
N GLU A 68 -10.06 42.66 9.51
CA GLU A 68 -9.86 41.55 8.57
C GLU A 68 -11.15 41.14 7.84
N THR A 69 -12.28 41.79 8.11
CA THR A 69 -13.58 41.44 7.50
C THR A 69 -13.60 41.81 6.01
N GLY A 70 -13.45 40.78 5.14
CA GLY A 70 -13.50 40.92 3.69
C GLY A 70 -12.27 41.56 3.03
N VAL A 71 -11.19 41.82 3.82
CA VAL A 71 -9.93 42.43 3.36
C VAL A 71 -8.76 41.76 4.05
N ARG A 72 -7.53 41.95 3.53
CA ARG A 72 -6.33 41.47 4.21
C ARG A 72 -6.18 42.16 5.58
N PRO A 73 -5.80 41.42 6.64
CA PRO A 73 -5.64 41.95 7.98
C PRO A 73 -4.74 43.17 8.01
N HIS A 74 -5.23 44.27 8.57
CA HIS A 74 -4.48 45.52 8.75
C HIS A 74 -4.93 46.26 9.98
N PHE A 75 -4.07 47.09 10.58
CA PHE A 75 -4.48 47.93 11.69
C PHE A 75 -5.40 49.06 11.25
N ARG A 76 -6.41 49.29 12.11
CA ARG A 76 -7.19 50.55 12.14
C ARG A 76 -7.06 51.14 13.53
N VAL A 77 -6.71 52.41 13.61
CA VAL A 77 -6.53 53.13 14.87
C VAL A 77 -7.38 54.36 14.89
N TYR A 78 -8.26 54.43 15.88
CA TYR A 78 -9.21 55.51 16.06
C TYR A 78 -8.70 56.40 17.19
N PRO A 79 -8.36 57.70 16.91
CA PRO A 79 -7.83 58.60 17.89
C PRO A 79 -8.97 59.37 18.60
N TYR A 80 -8.81 59.54 19.92
CA TYR A 80 -9.75 60.28 20.76
C TYR A 80 -8.99 61.20 21.75
N ASP A 81 -9.69 62.23 22.22
CA ASP A 81 -9.25 63.04 23.34
C ASP A 81 -9.57 62.33 24.70
N VAL A 82 -9.20 62.94 25.82
CA VAL A 82 -9.43 62.42 27.18
C VAL A 82 -10.92 62.26 27.52
N ASN A 83 -11.81 62.96 26.81
CA ASN A 83 -13.24 62.88 26.94
C ASN A 83 -13.90 61.91 25.95
N LYS A 84 -13.10 61.08 25.28
CA LYS A 84 -13.53 60.14 24.23
C LYS A 84 -14.18 60.81 23.00
N LYS A 85 -13.85 62.10 22.75
CA LYS A 85 -14.28 62.78 21.53
C LYS A 85 -13.28 62.51 20.41
N PRO A 86 -13.76 62.14 19.18
CA PRO A 86 -12.85 61.85 18.06
C PRO A 86 -11.93 63.02 17.71
N ILE A 87 -10.68 62.70 17.41
CA ILE A 87 -9.65 63.64 16.92
C ILE A 87 -9.43 63.37 15.44
N PRO A 88 -9.23 64.40 14.58
CA PRO A 88 -8.89 64.19 13.17
C PRO A 88 -7.63 63.32 13.03
N PRO A 89 -7.67 62.23 12.24
CA PRO A 89 -6.51 61.34 12.06
C PRO A 89 -5.24 62.04 11.51
N MET A 90 -5.42 63.10 10.72
CA MET A 90 -4.31 63.90 10.12
C MET A 90 -3.46 64.65 11.17
N ASP A 91 -3.96 64.81 12.41
CA ASP A 91 -3.24 65.47 13.49
C ASP A 91 -2.25 64.55 14.20
N ILE A 92 -2.16 63.28 13.80
CA ILE A 92 -1.38 62.26 14.47
C ILE A 92 -0.40 61.59 13.53
N ASP A 93 0.88 61.60 13.87
CA ASP A 93 1.89 60.79 13.25
C ASP A 93 2.06 59.52 14.12
N LEU A 94 1.76 58.36 13.54
CA LEU A 94 1.71 57.07 14.20
C LEU A 94 2.63 56.05 13.54
N GLU A 95 3.45 55.39 14.37
CA GLU A 95 4.29 54.24 14.00
C GLU A 95 4.05 53.07 14.94
N VAL A 96 3.94 51.86 14.44
CA VAL A 96 3.80 50.65 15.23
C VAL A 96 4.85 49.65 14.81
N GLU A 97 5.59 49.12 15.77
CA GLU A 97 6.50 47.99 15.58
C GLU A 97 5.90 46.73 16.20
N LEU A 98 5.86 45.66 15.45
CA LEU A 98 5.45 44.31 15.89
C LEU A 98 6.69 43.46 16.04
N HIS A 99 7.05 43.15 17.30
CA HIS A 99 8.17 42.30 17.64
C HIS A 99 7.68 40.84 17.71
N ARG A 100 7.99 40.04 16.71
CA ARG A 100 7.59 38.63 16.66
C ARG A 100 8.60 37.72 17.35
N LEU A 101 8.15 36.52 17.74
CA LEU A 101 9.06 35.46 18.19
C LEU A 101 10.05 35.14 17.06
N GLY A 102 11.32 34.87 17.42
CA GLY A 102 12.39 34.69 16.45
C GLY A 102 13.09 35.99 16.01
N GLY A 103 12.71 37.16 16.56
CA GLY A 103 13.43 38.42 16.37
C GLY A 103 13.03 39.23 15.13
N ARG A 104 12.02 38.80 14.38
CA ARG A 104 11.47 39.57 13.26
C ARG A 104 10.72 40.78 13.80
N ILE A 105 10.93 41.96 13.18
CA ILE A 105 10.25 43.20 13.50
C ILE A 105 9.54 43.70 12.26
N ASP A 106 8.20 43.76 12.32
CA ASP A 106 7.37 44.35 11.27
C ASP A 106 7.07 45.80 11.66
N ARG A 107 7.39 46.77 10.80
CA ARG A 107 7.13 48.19 11.01
C ARG A 107 5.95 48.63 10.16
N ILE A 108 4.94 49.15 10.82
CA ILE A 108 3.68 49.61 10.22
C ILE A 108 3.62 51.12 10.32
N ARG A 109 3.49 51.78 9.20
CA ARG A 109 3.20 53.22 9.11
C ARG A 109 1.70 53.41 8.87
N PHE A 110 1.23 54.58 9.18
CA PHE A 110 -0.18 54.83 9.10
C PHE A 110 -0.50 56.01 8.18
N VAL A 111 -1.61 55.90 7.46
CA VAL A 111 -2.18 56.96 6.62
C VAL A 111 -3.57 57.28 7.09
N PRO A 112 -3.93 58.59 7.17
CA PRO A 112 -5.28 59.00 7.51
C PRO A 112 -6.31 58.52 6.48
N GLU A 113 -7.42 57.91 6.96
CA GLU A 113 -8.52 57.46 6.12
C GLU A 113 -9.82 57.65 6.88
N ALA A 114 -10.71 58.52 6.37
CA ALA A 114 -11.98 58.87 7.05
C ALA A 114 -11.79 59.27 8.52
N ASP A 115 -12.27 58.48 9.50
CA ASP A 115 -12.23 58.74 10.93
C ASP A 115 -11.16 57.90 11.65
N TYR A 116 -10.26 57.23 10.93
CA TYR A 116 -9.19 56.36 11.47
C TYR A 116 -7.87 56.49 10.72
N LEU A 117 -6.84 55.98 11.34
CA LEU A 117 -5.53 55.77 10.75
C LEU A 117 -5.45 54.33 10.24
N ARG A 118 -5.19 54.10 8.94
CA ARG A 118 -4.99 52.78 8.35
C ARG A 118 -3.51 52.46 8.26
N GLY A 119 -3.15 51.28 8.78
CA GLY A 119 -1.82 50.72 8.62
C GLY A 119 -1.53 50.34 7.15
N ASP A 120 -0.31 50.62 6.67
CA ASP A 120 0.14 50.36 5.31
C ASP A 120 0.57 48.90 5.10
N GLY A 121 0.76 48.14 6.18
CA GLY A 121 1.19 46.73 6.17
C GLY A 121 0.07 45.73 6.37
N VAL A 122 0.22 44.53 5.79
CA VAL A 122 -0.62 43.36 6.10
C VAL A 122 -0.11 42.74 7.40
N ILE A 123 -1.01 42.45 8.35
CA ILE A 123 -0.67 41.78 9.59
C ILE A 123 -0.77 40.28 9.35
N GLU A 124 0.38 39.62 9.19
CA GLU A 124 0.43 38.19 8.95
C GLU A 124 0.03 37.40 10.21
N GLU A 125 -0.74 36.34 10.02
CA GLU A 125 -1.08 35.38 11.05
C GLU A 125 0.13 34.51 11.48
N PRO A 126 0.22 34.06 12.75
CA PRO A 126 -0.71 34.37 13.83
C PRO A 126 -0.47 35.80 14.34
N HIS A 127 -1.55 36.40 14.88
CA HIS A 127 -1.46 37.74 15.49
C HIS A 127 -0.80 37.66 16.89
N SER A 128 0.41 37.17 16.94
CA SER A 128 1.19 36.91 18.15
C SER A 128 2.50 37.71 18.11
N PHE A 129 2.52 38.85 18.81
CA PHE A 129 3.66 39.76 18.81
C PHE A 129 3.61 40.73 19.99
N ASP A 130 4.75 41.30 20.36
CA ASP A 130 4.83 42.44 21.25
C ASP A 130 4.74 43.72 20.43
N VAL A 131 3.76 44.56 20.74
CA VAL A 131 3.46 45.80 20.03
C VAL A 131 4.10 46.98 20.73
N LYS A 132 4.85 47.77 19.98
CA LYS A 132 5.32 49.08 20.43
C LYS A 132 4.68 50.14 19.56
N VAL A 133 4.00 51.08 20.18
CA VAL A 133 3.25 52.14 19.52
C VAL A 133 3.92 53.47 19.86
N LYS A 134 4.25 54.25 18.86
CA LYS A 134 4.76 55.61 18.99
C LYS A 134 3.82 56.56 18.25
N ALA A 135 3.28 57.53 19.00
CA ALA A 135 2.42 58.57 18.41
C ALA A 135 2.95 59.95 18.73
N LYS A 136 2.92 60.84 17.74
CA LYS A 136 3.23 62.25 17.90
C LYS A 136 2.02 63.11 17.62
N ARG A 137 1.72 64.07 18.52
CA ARG A 137 0.66 65.07 18.34
C ARG A 137 1.10 66.40 18.96
N ASN A 138 0.98 67.48 18.23
CA ASN A 138 1.29 68.84 18.69
C ASN A 138 2.69 68.93 19.33
N GLY A 139 3.72 68.27 18.74
CA GLY A 139 5.08 68.26 19.23
C GLY A 139 5.37 67.36 20.47
N ARG A 140 4.35 66.66 20.99
CA ARG A 140 4.49 65.68 22.09
C ARG A 140 4.56 64.27 21.52
N SER A 141 5.48 63.48 22.03
CA SER A 141 5.57 62.04 21.74
C SER A 141 5.01 61.23 22.88
N LEU A 142 4.25 60.19 22.54
CA LEU A 142 3.66 59.22 23.49
C LEU A 142 4.03 57.83 22.99
N ASP A 143 4.45 56.99 23.97
CA ASP A 143 4.86 55.61 23.67
C ASP A 143 4.02 54.64 24.51
N TRP A 144 3.59 53.54 23.90
CA TRP A 144 2.90 52.44 24.58
C TRP A 144 3.52 51.11 24.14
N ALA A 145 3.40 50.11 25.00
CA ALA A 145 3.76 48.75 24.67
C ALA A 145 2.76 47.77 25.28
N TYR A 146 2.40 46.75 24.52
CA TYR A 146 1.57 45.64 24.99
C TYR A 146 1.87 44.37 24.21
N SER A 147 1.49 43.21 24.77
CA SER A 147 1.59 41.94 24.09
C SER A 147 0.26 41.51 23.54
N GLN A 148 0.23 41.12 22.28
CA GLN A 148 -0.85 40.38 21.66
C GLN A 148 -0.44 38.91 21.68
N ILE A 149 -1.23 38.06 22.34
CA ILE A 149 -0.92 36.63 22.48
C ILE A 149 -2.02 35.86 21.80
N GLU A 150 -1.71 35.30 20.63
CA GLU A 150 -2.64 34.48 19.87
C GLU A 150 -1.89 33.27 19.33
N GLY A 151 -2.34 32.05 19.70
CA GLY A 151 -1.72 30.83 19.19
C GLY A 151 -0.30 30.56 19.72
N LYS A 152 0.12 31.17 20.85
CA LYS A 152 1.40 30.87 21.51
C LYS A 152 1.21 30.47 22.96
N VAL A 153 2.11 29.63 23.46
CA VAL A 153 2.15 29.16 24.87
C VAL A 153 3.58 28.98 25.30
N GLN A 154 3.83 29.23 26.59
CA GLN A 154 5.12 28.95 27.21
C GLN A 154 5.09 27.61 27.92
N LEU A 155 6.00 26.69 27.54
CA LEU A 155 6.19 25.39 28.17
C LEU A 155 7.67 25.24 28.51
N GLY A 156 7.97 25.16 29.78
CA GLY A 156 9.34 24.91 30.26
C GLY A 156 9.84 23.52 29.88
N ALA A 157 11.15 23.31 29.96
CA ALA A 157 11.79 22.05 29.56
C ALA A 157 11.21 20.81 30.27
N ASP A 158 10.84 20.92 31.54
CA ASP A 158 10.23 19.82 32.29
C ASP A 158 8.82 19.48 31.81
N ALA A 159 8.02 20.47 31.42
CA ALA A 159 6.70 20.29 30.87
C ALA A 159 6.80 19.62 29.49
N VAL A 160 7.72 20.03 28.62
CA VAL A 160 8.01 19.42 27.34
C VAL A 160 8.40 17.96 27.50
N LYS A 161 9.25 17.66 28.48
CA LYS A 161 9.70 16.28 28.73
C LYS A 161 8.60 15.41 29.32
N SER A 162 7.80 15.92 30.25
CA SER A 162 6.71 15.16 30.89
C SER A 162 5.55 14.84 29.93
N THR A 163 5.31 15.70 28.95
CA THR A 163 4.30 15.49 27.89
C THR A 163 4.80 14.63 26.74
N GLY A 164 6.09 14.26 26.72
CA GLY A 164 6.69 13.45 25.65
C GLY A 164 6.76 14.18 24.30
N ILE A 165 6.80 15.50 24.30
CA ILE A 165 6.95 16.28 23.07
C ILE A 165 8.38 16.16 22.57
N GLU A 166 8.55 15.61 21.36
CA GLU A 166 9.84 15.59 20.68
C GLU A 166 10.00 16.81 19.78
N ILE A 167 11.19 17.39 19.81
CA ILE A 167 11.53 18.53 18.97
C ILE A 167 12.41 18.06 17.84
N GLN A 168 12.01 18.38 16.61
CA GLN A 168 12.80 18.14 15.40
C GLN A 168 13.10 19.44 14.67
N THR A 169 14.07 19.37 13.76
CA THR A 169 14.48 20.50 12.96
C THR A 169 13.92 20.35 11.54
N VAL A 170 13.34 21.41 11.01
CA VAL A 170 12.85 21.47 9.63
C VAL A 170 14.03 21.43 8.67
N GLY A 171 13.96 20.56 7.68
CA GLY A 171 15.05 20.41 6.71
C GLY A 171 14.65 19.53 5.52
N PRO A 172 15.62 19.27 4.61
CA PRO A 172 15.36 18.47 3.44
C PRO A 172 15.06 17.02 3.81
N ARG A 173 14.09 16.42 3.09
CA ARG A 173 13.70 15.02 3.22
C ARG A 173 13.35 14.43 1.87
N GLN A 174 13.58 13.13 1.74
CA GLN A 174 13.10 12.36 0.62
C GLN A 174 11.68 11.89 0.93
N ILE A 175 10.72 12.31 0.13
CA ILE A 175 9.32 11.88 0.20
C ILE A 175 9.11 10.83 -0.89
N VAL A 176 8.67 9.65 -0.48
CA VAL A 176 8.45 8.51 -1.36
C VAL A 176 6.95 8.22 -1.42
N THR A 177 6.30 8.71 -2.47
CA THR A 177 4.89 8.37 -2.68
C THR A 177 4.78 6.97 -3.29
N THR A 178 3.88 6.17 -2.75
CA THR A 178 3.63 4.80 -3.20
C THR A 178 2.26 4.67 -3.84
N LEU A 179 2.18 3.81 -4.84
CA LEU A 179 0.95 3.32 -5.41
C LEU A 179 0.66 1.95 -4.79
N GLU A 180 -0.49 1.79 -4.18
CA GLU A 180 -0.96 0.50 -3.68
C GLU A 180 -2.05 -0.03 -4.62
N VAL A 181 -1.85 -1.24 -5.13
CA VAL A 181 -2.81 -1.94 -5.98
C VAL A 181 -3.06 -3.35 -5.44
N THR A 182 -4.28 -3.84 -5.62
CA THR A 182 -4.61 -5.22 -5.29
C THR A 182 -4.09 -6.15 -6.38
N GLY A 183 -3.51 -7.29 -5.96
CA GLY A 183 -3.07 -8.35 -6.85
C GLY A 183 -3.51 -9.71 -6.34
N GLU A 184 -3.53 -10.69 -7.24
CA GLU A 184 -3.78 -12.10 -6.97
C GLU A 184 -2.52 -12.91 -7.26
N ILE A 185 -2.18 -13.83 -6.36
CA ILE A 185 -1.07 -14.76 -6.60
C ILE A 185 -1.52 -15.84 -7.57
N LYS A 186 -0.75 -16.04 -8.64
CA LYS A 186 -0.97 -17.07 -9.66
C LYS A 186 0.28 -17.93 -9.84
N PRO A 187 0.13 -19.18 -10.26
CA PRO A 187 1.30 -19.99 -10.63
C PRO A 187 1.99 -19.35 -11.84
N ASP A 188 3.30 -19.48 -11.91
CA ASP A 188 4.06 -19.14 -13.12
C ASP A 188 3.69 -20.12 -14.24
N THR A 189 2.92 -19.67 -15.22
CA THR A 189 2.44 -20.53 -16.32
C THR A 189 3.57 -21.11 -17.18
N THR A 190 4.77 -20.51 -17.15
CA THR A 190 5.95 -21.07 -17.84
C THR A 190 6.56 -22.27 -17.09
N ARG A 191 6.14 -22.48 -15.86
CA ARG A 191 6.57 -23.56 -14.96
C ARG A 191 5.44 -24.52 -14.60
N VAL A 192 4.32 -24.44 -15.33
CA VAL A 192 3.21 -25.38 -15.22
C VAL A 192 3.27 -26.38 -16.36
N SER A 193 3.04 -27.64 -16.06
CA SER A 193 2.94 -28.71 -17.06
C SER A 193 1.63 -29.47 -16.92
N HIS A 194 0.91 -29.52 -18.01
CA HIS A 194 -0.25 -30.39 -18.19
C HIS A 194 0.25 -31.76 -18.61
N VAL A 195 -0.02 -32.77 -17.81
CA VAL A 195 0.37 -34.16 -18.08
C VAL A 195 -0.79 -34.87 -18.76
N VAL A 196 -0.69 -34.98 -20.06
CA VAL A 196 -1.70 -35.61 -20.94
C VAL A 196 -1.22 -36.99 -21.36
N PRO A 197 -2.01 -38.05 -21.20
CA PRO A 197 -1.71 -39.35 -21.78
C PRO A 197 -1.58 -39.28 -23.30
N ARG A 198 -0.62 -39.99 -23.85
CA ARG A 198 -0.46 -40.08 -25.32
C ARG A 198 -1.37 -41.15 -25.96
N LEU A 199 -1.91 -42.02 -25.10
CA LEU A 199 -2.68 -43.19 -25.50
C LEU A 199 -3.96 -43.25 -24.67
N ASP A 200 -5.02 -43.74 -25.30
CA ASP A 200 -6.24 -44.09 -24.59
C ASP A 200 -6.03 -45.34 -23.71
N GLY A 201 -6.74 -45.38 -22.59
CA GLY A 201 -6.65 -46.54 -21.72
C GLY A 201 -7.52 -46.42 -20.49
N VAL A 202 -7.47 -47.47 -19.65
CA VAL A 202 -8.14 -47.51 -18.34
C VAL A 202 -7.10 -47.34 -17.21
N VAL A 203 -7.33 -46.43 -16.28
CA VAL A 203 -6.47 -46.19 -15.14
C VAL A 203 -6.49 -47.40 -14.21
N ILE A 204 -5.35 -48.08 -14.02
CA ILE A 204 -5.21 -49.20 -13.08
C ILE A 204 -4.59 -48.80 -11.74
N GLN A 205 -3.77 -47.74 -11.74
CA GLN A 205 -3.13 -47.26 -10.52
C GLN A 205 -2.87 -45.76 -10.59
N VAL A 206 -3.11 -45.05 -9.50
CA VAL A 206 -2.77 -43.65 -9.29
C VAL A 206 -1.84 -43.59 -8.08
N LEU A 207 -0.62 -43.07 -8.25
CA LEU A 207 0.44 -43.07 -7.22
C LEU A 207 0.63 -41.70 -6.57
N LYS A 208 0.12 -40.64 -7.20
CA LYS A 208 0.28 -39.27 -6.70
C LYS A 208 -1.07 -38.58 -6.54
N GLN A 209 -1.16 -37.69 -5.56
CA GLN A 209 -2.37 -36.93 -5.25
C GLN A 209 -2.11 -35.43 -5.32
N VAL A 210 -3.17 -34.64 -5.30
CA VAL A 210 -3.07 -33.17 -5.21
C VAL A 210 -2.37 -32.81 -3.91
N GLY A 211 -1.35 -31.94 -4.02
CA GLY A 211 -0.47 -31.53 -2.91
C GLY A 211 0.84 -32.31 -2.83
N ASP A 212 0.97 -33.45 -3.51
CA ASP A 212 2.21 -34.21 -3.50
C ASP A 212 3.35 -33.47 -4.27
N THR A 213 4.53 -33.52 -3.71
CA THR A 213 5.75 -33.09 -4.41
C THR A 213 6.28 -34.23 -5.28
N VAL A 214 6.65 -33.91 -6.51
CA VAL A 214 7.21 -34.85 -7.48
C VAL A 214 8.51 -34.35 -8.07
N ALA A 215 9.43 -35.27 -8.34
CA ALA A 215 10.61 -35.00 -9.13
C ALA A 215 10.36 -35.35 -10.61
N ARG A 216 11.15 -34.76 -11.52
CA ARG A 216 11.10 -35.14 -12.93
C ARG A 216 11.35 -36.62 -13.11
N GLY A 217 10.45 -37.33 -13.80
CA GLY A 217 10.54 -38.77 -14.04
C GLY A 217 9.79 -39.64 -13.02
N ASP A 218 9.27 -39.05 -11.93
CA ASP A 218 8.43 -39.78 -10.96
C ASP A 218 7.18 -40.35 -11.63
N LEU A 219 6.84 -41.60 -11.25
CA LEU A 219 5.66 -42.27 -11.73
C LEU A 219 4.40 -41.67 -11.08
N LEU A 220 3.48 -41.18 -11.92
CA LEU A 220 2.25 -40.54 -11.49
C LEU A 220 1.07 -41.50 -11.49
N LEU A 221 0.88 -42.18 -12.61
CA LEU A 221 -0.18 -43.16 -12.78
C LEU A 221 0.21 -44.23 -13.80
N VAL A 222 -0.52 -45.32 -13.78
CA VAL A 222 -0.41 -46.41 -14.75
C VAL A 222 -1.79 -46.65 -15.39
N ILE A 223 -1.81 -46.74 -16.70
CA ILE A 223 -2.99 -47.11 -17.46
C ILE A 223 -2.77 -48.38 -18.23
N ASN A 224 -3.85 -49.10 -18.51
CA ASN A 224 -3.88 -50.20 -19.49
C ASN A 224 -4.36 -49.65 -20.81
N SER A 225 -3.47 -49.70 -21.82
CA SER A 225 -3.77 -49.29 -23.21
C SER A 225 -3.76 -50.47 -24.15
N ARG A 226 -4.85 -50.65 -24.85
CA ARG A 226 -4.99 -51.68 -25.89
C ARG A 226 -4.03 -51.39 -27.07
N GLU A 227 -3.98 -50.12 -27.47
CA GLU A 227 -3.12 -49.71 -28.57
C GLU A 227 -1.63 -50.03 -28.31
N LEU A 228 -1.17 -49.82 -27.06
CA LEU A 228 0.19 -50.15 -26.64
C LEU A 228 0.43 -51.67 -26.70
N ALA A 229 -0.56 -52.45 -26.21
CA ALA A 229 -0.45 -53.92 -26.22
C ALA A 229 -0.34 -54.45 -27.67
N ASP A 230 -1.16 -53.92 -28.57
CA ASP A 230 -1.15 -54.27 -30.01
C ASP A 230 0.19 -53.90 -30.69
N ALA A 231 0.70 -52.69 -30.39
CA ALA A 231 1.99 -52.24 -30.92
C ALA A 231 3.18 -53.10 -30.38
N LYS A 232 3.18 -53.40 -29.07
CA LYS A 232 4.22 -54.28 -28.45
C LYS A 232 4.16 -55.69 -29.03
N SER A 233 2.96 -56.26 -29.17
CA SER A 233 2.76 -57.59 -29.78
C SER A 233 3.25 -57.64 -31.22
N SER A 234 2.96 -56.60 -32.03
CA SER A 234 3.40 -56.47 -33.39
C SER A 234 4.94 -56.41 -33.50
N TYR A 235 5.59 -55.66 -32.63
CA TYR A 235 7.05 -55.57 -32.56
C TYR A 235 7.70 -56.92 -32.17
N MET A 236 7.19 -57.60 -31.16
CA MET A 236 7.65 -58.92 -30.76
C MET A 236 7.53 -59.95 -31.90
N ALA A 237 6.38 -59.95 -32.61
CA ALA A 237 6.19 -60.83 -33.76
C ALA A 237 7.20 -60.54 -34.88
N ALA A 238 7.47 -59.25 -35.18
CA ALA A 238 8.43 -58.85 -36.20
C ALA A 238 9.89 -59.25 -35.79
N THR A 239 10.27 -59.04 -34.50
CA THR A 239 11.59 -59.46 -33.98
C THR A 239 11.77 -60.97 -34.09
N HIS A 240 10.77 -61.77 -33.70
CA HIS A 240 10.84 -63.23 -33.91
C HIS A 240 10.94 -63.63 -35.38
N HIS A 241 10.24 -62.90 -36.27
CA HIS A 241 10.32 -63.15 -37.71
C HIS A 241 11.70 -62.84 -38.27
N VAL A 242 12.33 -61.76 -37.85
CA VAL A 242 13.71 -61.42 -38.22
C VAL A 242 14.68 -62.54 -37.79
N GLU A 243 14.54 -63.06 -36.57
CA GLU A 243 15.41 -64.16 -36.09
C GLU A 243 15.21 -65.42 -36.90
N PHE A 244 13.98 -65.80 -37.19
CA PHE A 244 13.66 -66.97 -38.01
C PHE A 244 14.23 -66.83 -39.43
N THR A 245 14.02 -65.69 -40.10
CA THR A 245 14.51 -65.45 -41.48
C THR A 245 16.02 -65.31 -41.51
N ARG A 246 16.66 -64.80 -40.47
CA ARG A 246 18.12 -64.74 -40.29
C ARG A 246 18.75 -66.16 -40.28
N VAL A 247 18.14 -67.07 -39.53
CA VAL A 247 18.61 -68.48 -39.48
C VAL A 247 18.46 -69.14 -40.84
N LYS A 248 17.29 -68.88 -41.55
CA LYS A 248 17.05 -69.37 -42.87
C LYS A 248 18.08 -68.86 -43.89
N LEU A 249 18.33 -67.53 -43.88
CA LEU A 249 19.31 -66.88 -44.76
C LEU A 249 20.73 -67.48 -44.54
N SER A 250 21.16 -67.59 -43.27
CA SER A 250 22.46 -68.16 -42.96
C SER A 250 22.63 -69.60 -43.46
N ARG A 251 21.55 -70.36 -43.38
CA ARG A 251 21.54 -71.72 -43.88
C ARG A 251 21.65 -71.74 -45.43
N GLU A 252 20.80 -70.99 -46.15
CA GLU A 252 20.80 -70.92 -47.61
C GLU A 252 22.12 -70.35 -48.13
N GLU A 253 22.70 -69.35 -47.49
CA GLU A 253 24.04 -68.82 -47.82
C GLU A 253 25.14 -69.89 -47.72
N SER A 254 25.09 -70.72 -46.66
CA SER A 254 26.02 -71.81 -46.49
C SER A 254 25.89 -72.94 -47.55
N LEU A 255 24.64 -73.26 -47.92
CA LEU A 255 24.37 -74.25 -48.97
C LEU A 255 24.74 -73.71 -50.34
N TRP A 256 24.46 -72.47 -50.71
CA TRP A 256 24.91 -71.85 -51.93
C TRP A 256 26.42 -71.77 -52.08
N LYS A 257 27.11 -71.34 -51.05
CA LYS A 257 28.60 -71.37 -51.02
C LYS A 257 29.22 -72.76 -51.22
N LYS A 258 28.49 -73.82 -50.87
CA LYS A 258 28.87 -75.21 -51.09
C LYS A 258 28.36 -75.77 -52.46
N GLN A 259 27.70 -74.91 -53.27
CA GLN A 259 27.14 -75.31 -54.56
C GLN A 259 26.06 -76.42 -54.43
N ILE A 260 25.31 -76.45 -53.32
CA ILE A 260 24.26 -77.43 -53.05
C ILE A 260 22.87 -76.85 -53.42
N SER A 261 22.62 -75.51 -53.22
CA SER A 261 21.41 -74.83 -53.53
C SER A 261 21.63 -73.84 -54.69
N ALA A 262 20.52 -73.44 -55.41
CA ALA A 262 20.58 -72.41 -56.41
C ALA A 262 20.80 -71.00 -55.81
N GLU A 263 21.48 -70.13 -56.55
CA GLU A 263 21.64 -68.73 -56.21
C GLU A 263 20.29 -68.00 -55.95
N GLN A 264 19.28 -68.38 -56.71
CA GLN A 264 17.94 -67.84 -56.52
C GLN A 264 17.35 -68.09 -55.14
N ASP A 265 17.58 -69.27 -54.57
CA ASP A 265 17.10 -69.59 -53.19
C ASP A 265 17.80 -68.73 -52.13
N TYR A 266 19.09 -68.48 -52.30
CA TYR A 266 19.83 -67.53 -51.43
C TYR A 266 19.29 -66.10 -51.60
N LEU A 267 19.10 -65.59 -52.81
CA LEU A 267 18.59 -64.22 -53.05
C LEU A 267 17.19 -64.09 -52.52
N GLU A 268 16.32 -65.08 -52.64
CA GLU A 268 14.98 -65.09 -52.08
C GLU A 268 15.03 -65.10 -50.56
N ALA A 269 15.88 -65.90 -49.89
CA ALA A 269 16.05 -65.90 -48.46
C ALA A 269 16.57 -64.55 -47.94
N ARG A 270 17.45 -63.89 -48.70
CA ARG A 270 17.97 -62.56 -48.41
C ARG A 270 16.88 -61.49 -48.51
N ARG A 271 16.06 -61.49 -49.58
CA ARG A 271 14.96 -60.60 -49.77
C ARG A 271 13.95 -60.68 -48.59
N VAL A 272 13.58 -61.90 -48.20
CA VAL A 272 12.66 -62.14 -47.09
C VAL A 272 13.24 -61.66 -45.77
N PHE A 273 14.56 -61.79 -45.54
CA PHE A 273 15.22 -61.29 -44.35
C PHE A 273 15.24 -59.76 -44.34
N GLU A 274 15.56 -59.11 -45.46
CA GLU A 274 15.56 -57.66 -45.58
C GLU A 274 14.13 -57.07 -45.38
N GLU A 275 13.10 -57.73 -45.88
CA GLU A 275 11.71 -57.37 -45.62
C GLU A 275 11.32 -57.53 -44.14
N ALA A 276 11.79 -58.57 -43.46
CA ALA A 276 11.53 -58.77 -42.06
C ALA A 276 12.23 -57.71 -41.20
N GLN A 277 13.45 -57.32 -41.54
CA GLN A 277 14.18 -56.23 -40.82
C GLN A 277 13.43 -54.87 -40.99
N LEU A 278 12.93 -54.58 -42.20
CA LEU A 278 12.15 -53.37 -42.44
C LEU A 278 10.89 -53.36 -41.58
N ALA A 279 10.15 -54.47 -41.51
CA ALA A 279 8.95 -54.63 -40.71
C ALA A 279 9.22 -54.43 -39.22
N GLU A 280 10.34 -55.00 -38.69
CA GLU A 280 10.76 -54.78 -37.33
C GLU A 280 11.08 -53.30 -37.05
N GLY A 281 11.83 -52.66 -37.98
CA GLY A 281 12.17 -51.23 -37.86
C GLY A 281 10.94 -50.35 -37.80
N LEU A 282 9.93 -50.59 -38.62
CA LEU A 282 8.65 -49.85 -38.63
C LEU A 282 7.89 -50.07 -37.32
N ALA A 283 7.83 -51.31 -36.82
CA ALA A 283 7.17 -51.61 -35.54
C ALA A 283 7.90 -50.97 -34.37
N ALA A 284 9.23 -50.94 -34.38
CA ALA A 284 10.03 -50.21 -33.36
C ALA A 284 9.77 -48.71 -33.36
N GLN A 285 9.74 -48.09 -34.56
CA GLN A 285 9.43 -46.66 -34.69
C GLN A 285 8.01 -46.30 -34.19
N LYS A 286 7.04 -47.19 -34.46
CA LYS A 286 5.67 -47.00 -33.91
C LYS A 286 5.72 -46.96 -32.37
N LEU A 287 6.44 -47.86 -31.69
CA LEU A 287 6.55 -47.87 -30.25
C LEU A 287 7.31 -46.64 -29.71
N VAL A 288 8.34 -46.17 -30.39
CA VAL A 288 9.04 -44.92 -30.01
C VAL A 288 8.10 -43.73 -30.13
N ALA A 289 7.28 -43.64 -31.17
CA ALA A 289 6.27 -42.58 -31.31
C ALA A 289 5.23 -42.61 -30.16
N LEU A 290 4.89 -43.78 -29.64
CA LEU A 290 4.02 -43.98 -28.49
C LEU A 290 4.74 -43.71 -27.16
N GLY A 291 6.05 -43.40 -27.18
CA GLY A 291 6.82 -43.01 -26.01
C GLY A 291 7.71 -44.09 -25.41
N ALA A 292 7.87 -45.24 -26.09
CA ALA A 292 8.81 -46.24 -25.64
C ALA A 292 10.28 -45.79 -25.79
N SER A 293 11.11 -46.10 -24.83
CA SER A 293 12.54 -45.82 -24.91
C SER A 293 13.28 -46.98 -25.67
N ALA A 294 14.42 -46.66 -26.24
CA ALA A 294 15.26 -47.69 -26.87
C ALA A 294 15.72 -48.80 -25.87
N ALA A 295 15.80 -48.44 -24.58
CA ALA A 295 16.11 -49.43 -23.54
C ALA A 295 14.93 -50.39 -23.29
N SER A 296 13.67 -49.87 -23.27
CA SER A 296 12.49 -50.70 -23.07
C SER A 296 12.20 -51.64 -24.24
N LEU A 297 12.61 -51.29 -25.46
CA LEU A 297 12.46 -52.15 -26.61
C LEU A 297 13.39 -53.42 -26.45
N LYS A 298 14.57 -53.29 -25.88
CA LYS A 298 15.50 -54.44 -25.71
C LYS A 298 15.00 -55.43 -24.67
N THR A 299 14.29 -55.02 -23.66
CA THR A 299 13.79 -55.89 -22.60
C THR A 299 12.41 -56.48 -22.93
N LEU A 300 11.71 -55.92 -23.91
CA LEU A 300 10.33 -56.29 -24.23
C LEU A 300 10.12 -57.78 -24.50
N ALA A 301 11.13 -58.47 -25.10
CA ALA A 301 11.06 -59.89 -25.39
C ALA A 301 11.06 -60.78 -24.12
N THR A 302 11.54 -60.23 -22.98
CA THR A 302 11.63 -60.92 -21.70
C THR A 302 10.57 -60.44 -20.68
N ASP A 303 9.81 -59.41 -21.05
CA ASP A 303 8.75 -58.87 -20.19
C ASP A 303 7.55 -59.83 -20.10
N PRO A 304 6.87 -59.94 -18.93
CA PRO A 304 5.67 -60.76 -18.80
C PRO A 304 4.56 -60.24 -19.77
N LEU A 305 3.82 -61.14 -20.38
CA LEU A 305 2.73 -60.79 -21.32
C LEU A 305 1.68 -59.90 -20.68
N GLU A 306 1.45 -60.00 -19.36
CA GLU A 306 0.54 -59.17 -18.57
C GLU A 306 0.98 -57.69 -18.53
N SER A 307 2.26 -57.42 -18.81
CA SER A 307 2.83 -56.08 -18.83
C SER A 307 2.66 -55.35 -20.17
N LEU A 308 2.21 -56.02 -21.20
CA LEU A 308 2.08 -55.45 -22.55
C LEU A 308 1.16 -54.22 -22.58
N PRO A 309 -0.06 -54.23 -21.97
CA PRO A 309 -0.92 -53.09 -22.01
C PRO A 309 -0.48 -51.96 -21.04
N ARG A 310 0.44 -52.23 -20.15
CA ARG A 310 0.86 -51.30 -19.08
C ARG A 310 1.61 -50.11 -19.68
N TYR A 311 1.01 -48.91 -19.50
CA TYR A 311 1.60 -47.64 -19.87
C TYR A 311 1.80 -46.74 -18.66
N GLU A 312 3.03 -46.37 -18.42
CA GLU A 312 3.46 -45.56 -17.29
C GLU A 312 3.51 -44.09 -17.68
N ILE A 313 2.80 -43.24 -16.94
CA ILE A 313 2.80 -41.80 -17.11
C ILE A 313 3.62 -41.16 -16.00
N ARG A 314 4.67 -40.44 -16.41
CA ARG A 314 5.68 -39.88 -15.52
C ARG A 314 5.68 -38.36 -15.56
N ALA A 315 6.13 -37.72 -14.46
CA ALA A 315 6.25 -36.29 -14.33
C ALA A 315 7.27 -35.71 -15.31
N PRO A 316 6.91 -34.77 -16.19
CA PRO A 316 7.81 -34.12 -17.13
C PRO A 316 8.74 -33.11 -16.47
N LEU A 317 8.34 -32.54 -15.32
CA LEU A 317 9.12 -31.61 -14.50
C LEU A 317 8.93 -31.89 -13.00
N GLY A 318 9.83 -31.38 -12.19
CA GLY A 318 9.67 -31.40 -10.73
C GLY A 318 8.76 -30.27 -10.25
N GLY A 319 7.96 -30.51 -9.22
CA GLY A 319 7.05 -29.53 -8.68
C GLY A 319 5.99 -30.12 -7.78
N THR A 320 4.89 -29.42 -7.60
CA THR A 320 3.74 -29.88 -6.80
C THR A 320 2.57 -30.21 -7.73
N VAL A 321 1.90 -31.31 -7.48
CA VAL A 321 0.66 -31.65 -8.17
C VAL A 321 -0.44 -30.69 -7.71
N ILE A 322 -0.92 -29.83 -8.61
CA ILE A 322 -1.97 -28.84 -8.29
C ILE A 322 -3.35 -29.31 -8.71
N GLU A 323 -3.44 -30.18 -9.75
CA GLU A 323 -4.72 -30.77 -10.18
C GLU A 323 -4.53 -32.25 -10.57
N ARG A 324 -5.58 -33.03 -10.34
CA ARG A 324 -5.69 -34.43 -10.75
C ARG A 324 -7.06 -34.67 -11.37
N GLY A 325 -7.06 -34.96 -12.68
CA GLY A 325 -8.27 -35.17 -13.50
C GLY A 325 -8.68 -36.62 -13.71
N VAL A 326 -8.10 -37.59 -12.98
CA VAL A 326 -8.28 -39.03 -13.22
C VAL A 326 -8.44 -39.82 -11.92
N ASN A 327 -9.23 -40.93 -11.98
CA ASN A 327 -9.43 -41.88 -10.89
C ASN A 327 -9.15 -43.31 -11.34
N VAL A 328 -8.84 -44.19 -10.38
CA VAL A 328 -8.67 -45.64 -10.66
C VAL A 328 -9.98 -46.21 -11.23
N GLY A 329 -9.86 -46.99 -12.31
CA GLY A 329 -10.98 -47.55 -13.03
C GLY A 329 -11.60 -46.64 -14.09
N GLU A 330 -11.18 -45.38 -14.17
CA GLU A 330 -11.67 -44.42 -15.18
C GLU A 330 -10.99 -44.66 -16.55
N ALA A 331 -11.78 -44.54 -17.61
CA ALA A 331 -11.24 -44.50 -18.95
C ALA A 331 -10.71 -43.10 -19.30
N VAL A 332 -9.46 -43.00 -19.70
CA VAL A 332 -8.82 -41.73 -20.09
C VAL A 332 -8.54 -41.71 -21.57
N ALA A 333 -8.78 -40.54 -22.16
CA ALA A 333 -8.48 -40.29 -23.58
C ALA A 333 -7.12 -39.56 -23.71
N ALA A 334 -6.49 -39.72 -24.86
CA ALA A 334 -5.17 -39.12 -25.18
C ALA A 334 -5.13 -37.57 -25.17
N ASN A 335 -6.23 -36.89 -25.00
CA ASN A 335 -6.33 -35.42 -25.00
C ASN A 335 -6.83 -34.80 -23.69
N LYS A 336 -6.98 -35.62 -22.64
CA LYS A 336 -7.49 -35.18 -21.33
C LYS A 336 -6.34 -35.00 -20.32
N ASP A 337 -6.31 -33.86 -19.63
CA ASP A 337 -5.34 -33.64 -18.57
C ASP A 337 -5.53 -34.67 -17.44
N ALA A 338 -4.52 -35.48 -17.22
CA ALA A 338 -4.48 -36.43 -16.11
C ALA A 338 -3.97 -35.78 -14.83
N PHE A 339 -2.94 -34.93 -14.95
CA PHE A 339 -2.38 -34.14 -13.86
C PHE A 339 -1.96 -32.76 -14.35
N VAL A 340 -1.99 -31.79 -13.45
CA VAL A 340 -1.30 -30.50 -13.63
C VAL A 340 -0.24 -30.38 -12.53
N ILE A 341 1.00 -30.16 -12.93
CA ILE A 341 2.15 -30.05 -12.04
C ILE A 341 2.71 -28.64 -12.19
N ALA A 342 2.94 -27.95 -11.09
CA ALA A 342 3.52 -26.61 -11.06
C ALA A 342 4.77 -26.56 -10.19
N ASP A 343 5.83 -25.95 -10.70
CA ASP A 343 6.95 -25.53 -9.87
C ASP A 343 6.58 -24.19 -9.20
N LEU A 344 6.26 -24.28 -7.91
CA LEU A 344 5.84 -23.16 -7.08
C LEU A 344 7.01 -22.47 -6.35
N SER A 345 8.26 -22.73 -6.69
CA SER A 345 9.43 -22.06 -6.10
C SER A 345 9.49 -20.56 -6.40
N SER A 346 8.81 -20.12 -7.44
CA SER A 346 8.46 -18.74 -7.72
C SER A 346 7.00 -18.66 -8.15
N VAL A 347 6.34 -17.53 -7.86
CA VAL A 347 4.95 -17.30 -8.24
C VAL A 347 4.81 -15.90 -8.85
N TRP A 348 3.74 -15.72 -9.60
CA TRP A 348 3.36 -14.41 -10.11
C TRP A 348 2.35 -13.74 -9.19
N VAL A 349 2.43 -12.43 -9.12
CA VAL A 349 1.34 -11.60 -8.62
C VAL A 349 0.80 -10.82 -9.80
N GLU A 350 -0.45 -11.06 -10.15
CA GLU A 350 -1.14 -10.33 -11.20
C GLU A 350 -1.93 -9.18 -10.55
N ALA A 351 -1.45 -7.96 -10.72
CA ALA A 351 -2.02 -6.75 -10.15
C ALA A 351 -2.72 -5.92 -11.24
N ALA A 352 -3.82 -5.27 -10.85
CA ALA A 352 -4.60 -4.42 -11.75
C ALA A 352 -4.20 -2.95 -11.58
N VAL A 353 -3.39 -2.42 -12.50
CA VAL A 353 -2.96 -1.02 -12.48
C VAL A 353 -3.92 -0.17 -13.32
N THR A 354 -4.49 0.89 -12.72
CA THR A 354 -5.45 1.76 -13.41
C THR A 354 -4.78 2.60 -14.51
N ALA A 355 -5.54 3.01 -15.52
CA ALA A 355 -5.04 3.81 -16.63
C ALA A 355 -4.36 5.12 -16.17
N SER A 356 -4.85 5.74 -15.08
CA SER A 356 -4.26 6.95 -14.50
C SER A 356 -2.87 6.74 -13.90
N ASP A 357 -2.57 5.52 -13.45
CA ASP A 357 -1.32 5.18 -12.76
C ASP A 357 -0.29 4.52 -13.67
N LEU A 358 -0.68 4.11 -14.90
CA LEU A 358 0.21 3.43 -15.84
C LEU A 358 1.48 4.22 -16.16
N ASN A 359 1.40 5.56 -16.19
CA ASN A 359 2.57 6.41 -16.44
C ASN A 359 3.64 6.34 -15.33
N SER A 360 3.29 5.84 -14.16
CA SER A 360 4.20 5.68 -13.01
C SER A 360 4.74 4.27 -12.86
N VAL A 361 4.34 3.33 -13.73
CA VAL A 361 4.70 1.91 -13.67
C VAL A 361 5.49 1.52 -14.90
N TYR A 362 6.62 0.82 -14.72
CA TYR A 362 7.48 0.38 -15.82
C TYR A 362 8.05 -1.01 -15.58
N GLN A 363 8.36 -1.71 -16.66
CA GLN A 363 8.98 -3.02 -16.59
C GLN A 363 10.36 -2.95 -15.92
N GLY A 364 10.63 -3.88 -15.01
CA GLY A 364 11.86 -3.89 -14.21
C GLY A 364 11.74 -3.14 -12.87
N GLN A 365 10.65 -2.40 -12.65
CA GLN A 365 10.42 -1.69 -11.39
C GLN A 365 10.30 -2.65 -10.21
N GLN A 366 10.90 -2.25 -9.08
CA GLN A 366 10.77 -2.97 -7.82
C GLN A 366 9.36 -2.82 -7.25
N ALA A 367 8.84 -3.91 -6.71
CA ALA A 367 7.54 -3.99 -6.06
C ALA A 367 7.67 -4.67 -4.72
N THR A 368 6.98 -4.18 -3.71
CA THR A 368 6.81 -4.88 -2.44
C THR A 368 5.41 -5.49 -2.41
N VAL A 369 5.35 -6.81 -2.27
CA VAL A 369 4.11 -7.57 -2.15
C VAL A 369 3.83 -7.81 -0.68
N VAL A 370 2.68 -7.36 -0.20
CA VAL A 370 2.28 -7.41 1.21
C VAL A 370 1.03 -8.26 1.35
N SER A 371 1.09 -9.28 2.20
CA SER A 371 -0.10 -9.98 2.67
C SER A 371 -0.37 -9.60 4.11
N LYS A 372 -1.40 -8.81 4.33
CA LYS A 372 -1.82 -8.38 5.68
C LYS A 372 -2.27 -9.58 6.53
N ASP A 373 -2.99 -10.52 5.92
CA ASP A 373 -3.53 -11.70 6.61
C ASP A 373 -2.42 -12.63 7.13
N MET A 374 -1.32 -12.72 6.39
CA MET A 374 -0.17 -13.54 6.79
C MET A 374 0.89 -12.75 7.56
N GLY A 375 0.78 -11.43 7.68
CA GLY A 375 1.80 -10.56 8.27
C GLY A 375 3.14 -10.64 7.56
N ARG A 376 3.17 -10.81 6.23
CA ARG A 376 4.39 -11.06 5.43
C ARG A 376 4.54 -10.08 4.29
N GLU A 377 5.79 -9.83 3.96
CA GLU A 377 6.19 -9.04 2.79
C GLU A 377 7.21 -9.82 1.95
N ALA A 378 7.17 -9.60 0.65
CA ALA A 378 8.15 -10.10 -0.31
C ALA A 378 8.50 -9.01 -1.31
N ASN A 379 9.77 -8.96 -1.69
CA ASN A 379 10.20 -8.09 -2.78
C ASN A 379 10.08 -8.84 -4.11
N GLY A 380 9.54 -8.15 -5.09
CA GLY A 380 9.38 -8.64 -6.44
C GLY A 380 9.80 -7.60 -7.47
N ARG A 381 9.67 -7.98 -8.74
CA ARG A 381 9.96 -7.11 -9.87
C ARG A 381 8.86 -7.24 -10.92
N ILE A 382 8.44 -6.12 -11.49
CA ILE A 382 7.52 -6.09 -12.62
C ILE A 382 8.21 -6.69 -13.84
N THR A 383 7.64 -7.75 -14.39
CA THR A 383 8.15 -8.44 -15.58
C THR A 383 7.30 -8.18 -16.83
N TYR A 384 6.04 -7.80 -16.62
CA TYR A 384 5.11 -7.55 -17.72
C TYR A 384 4.05 -6.53 -17.31
N ILE A 385 3.68 -5.67 -18.23
CA ILE A 385 2.55 -4.74 -18.14
C ILE A 385 1.70 -4.95 -19.39
N GLY A 386 0.42 -5.22 -19.20
CA GLY A 386 -0.52 -5.47 -20.28
C GLY A 386 -0.63 -4.28 -21.24
N ALA A 387 -0.53 -4.55 -22.52
CA ALA A 387 -0.69 -3.54 -23.57
C ALA A 387 -2.16 -3.08 -23.76
N LEU A 388 -3.10 -3.89 -23.26
CA LEU A 388 -4.53 -3.60 -23.34
C LEU A 388 -5.06 -3.27 -21.94
N VAL A 389 -5.87 -2.22 -21.86
CA VAL A 389 -6.65 -1.87 -20.69
C VAL A 389 -7.99 -2.57 -20.79
N GLY A 390 -8.36 -3.34 -19.78
CA GLY A 390 -9.65 -4.04 -19.73
C GLY A 390 -10.81 -3.04 -19.73
N GLU A 391 -11.82 -3.29 -20.54
CA GLU A 391 -12.97 -2.40 -20.70
C GLU A 391 -13.78 -2.26 -19.42
N GLU A 392 -14.01 -3.37 -18.71
CA GLU A 392 -14.77 -3.39 -17.45
C GLU A 392 -13.93 -2.87 -16.25
N THR A 393 -12.69 -3.32 -16.16
CA THR A 393 -11.82 -3.00 -15.01
C THR A 393 -11.11 -1.66 -15.14
N ARG A 394 -11.00 -1.11 -16.36
CA ARG A 394 -10.23 0.10 -16.72
C ARG A 394 -8.79 0.04 -16.21
N SER A 395 -8.24 -1.17 -16.12
CA SER A 395 -6.90 -1.43 -15.61
C SER A 395 -6.13 -2.34 -16.57
N ALA A 396 -4.79 -2.21 -16.55
CA ALA A 396 -3.88 -3.09 -17.25
C ALA A 396 -3.36 -4.17 -16.29
N PRO A 397 -3.39 -5.46 -16.67
CA PRO A 397 -2.79 -6.52 -15.88
C PRO A 397 -1.27 -6.32 -15.81
N THR A 398 -0.76 -6.23 -14.59
CA THR A 398 0.67 -6.05 -14.33
C THR A 398 1.18 -7.26 -13.55
N ARG A 399 2.22 -7.92 -14.09
CA ARG A 399 2.77 -9.13 -13.50
C ARG A 399 4.04 -8.84 -12.76
N ILE A 400 4.08 -9.24 -11.50
CA ILE A 400 5.23 -9.18 -10.61
C ILE A 400 5.67 -10.60 -10.27
N VAL A 401 6.96 -10.89 -10.38
CA VAL A 401 7.54 -12.17 -9.99
C VAL A 401 8.09 -12.05 -8.58
N ILE A 402 7.71 -12.99 -7.72
CA ILE A 402 8.26 -13.12 -6.35
C ILE A 402 8.82 -14.53 -6.13
N ALA A 403 9.90 -14.62 -5.37
CA ALA A 403 10.45 -15.90 -4.92
C ALA A 403 9.55 -16.53 -3.84
N ASN A 404 9.39 -17.85 -3.87
CA ASN A 404 8.54 -18.59 -2.93
C ASN A 404 9.24 -19.86 -2.42
N PRO A 405 10.43 -19.74 -1.81
CA PRO A 405 11.21 -20.91 -1.40
C PRO A 405 10.57 -21.74 -0.30
N ASP A 406 9.73 -21.13 0.53
CA ASP A 406 9.02 -21.78 1.64
C ASP A 406 7.58 -22.21 1.27
N GLY A 407 7.14 -22.03 0.03
CA GLY A 407 5.81 -22.42 -0.49
C GLY A 407 4.62 -21.70 0.16
N LYS A 408 4.87 -20.61 0.89
CA LYS A 408 3.81 -19.92 1.63
C LYS A 408 2.99 -18.93 0.78
N TRP A 409 3.56 -18.42 -0.29
CA TRP A 409 2.85 -17.63 -1.26
C TRP A 409 2.04 -18.54 -2.18
N ARG A 410 0.81 -18.86 -1.73
CA ARG A 410 -0.05 -19.84 -2.42
C ARG A 410 -0.86 -19.17 -3.51
N PRO A 411 -0.94 -19.75 -4.72
CA PRO A 411 -1.87 -19.31 -5.75
C PRO A 411 -3.31 -19.22 -5.25
N GLY A 412 -4.04 -18.18 -5.68
CA GLY A 412 -5.39 -17.86 -5.23
C GLY A 412 -5.47 -16.88 -4.06
N LEU A 413 -4.34 -16.53 -3.41
CA LEU A 413 -4.34 -15.51 -2.36
C LEU A 413 -4.33 -14.09 -2.95
N TYR A 414 -5.09 -13.20 -2.33
CA TYR A 414 -5.06 -11.78 -2.62
C TYR A 414 -4.01 -11.07 -1.77
N VAL A 415 -3.33 -10.12 -2.38
CA VAL A 415 -2.22 -9.38 -1.78
C VAL A 415 -2.30 -7.91 -2.18
N THR A 416 -1.62 -7.04 -1.42
CA THR A 416 -1.41 -5.65 -1.80
C THR A 416 -0.02 -5.53 -2.43
N VAL A 417 0.06 -4.97 -3.61
CA VAL A 417 1.32 -4.60 -4.27
C VAL A 417 1.57 -3.13 -4.06
N ARG A 418 2.73 -2.82 -3.48
CA ARG A 418 3.20 -1.46 -3.23
C ARG A 418 4.31 -1.13 -4.22
N LEU A 419 4.09 -0.11 -5.06
CA LEU A 419 5.01 0.40 -6.06
C LEU A 419 5.44 1.81 -5.71
N VAL A 420 6.71 2.13 -5.87
CA VAL A 420 7.19 3.52 -5.70
C VAL A 420 6.72 4.34 -6.91
N LYS A 421 5.82 5.30 -6.69
CA LYS A 421 5.30 6.19 -7.72
C LYS A 421 6.26 7.33 -8.01
N THR A 422 6.69 8.02 -6.97
CA THR A 422 7.70 9.09 -7.05
C THR A 422 8.60 9.07 -5.83
N SER A 423 9.84 9.48 -6.03
CA SER A 423 10.80 9.68 -4.95
C SER A 423 11.48 11.03 -5.20
N VAL A 424 11.15 12.03 -4.38
CA VAL A 424 11.60 13.41 -4.57
C VAL A 424 12.17 13.94 -3.27
N THR A 425 13.36 14.55 -3.34
CA THR A 425 13.90 15.29 -2.22
C THR A 425 13.28 16.68 -2.20
N VAL A 426 12.53 16.96 -1.13
CA VAL A 426 11.92 18.28 -0.89
C VAL A 426 12.79 19.10 0.06
N PRO A 427 12.86 20.43 -0.09
CA PRO A 427 13.73 21.27 0.75
C PRO A 427 13.26 21.37 2.20
N LEU A 428 11.96 21.29 2.44
CA LEU A 428 11.34 21.41 3.76
C LEU A 428 10.30 20.33 3.93
N ALA A 429 10.39 19.56 5.02
CA ALA A 429 9.38 18.61 5.42
C ALA A 429 9.20 18.57 6.95
N VAL A 430 8.01 18.19 7.36
CA VAL A 430 7.64 17.95 8.77
C VAL A 430 6.99 16.58 8.91
N ARG A 431 6.98 16.04 10.12
CA ARG A 431 6.25 14.79 10.43
C ARG A 431 4.75 15.02 10.22
N ALA A 432 4.08 14.05 9.62
CA ALA A 432 2.63 14.13 9.42
C ALA A 432 1.87 14.26 10.74
N GLU A 433 2.33 13.55 11.79
CA GLU A 433 1.76 13.60 13.13
C GLU A 433 1.95 14.93 13.86
N ALA A 434 2.90 15.78 13.41
CA ALA A 434 3.13 17.09 13.95
C ALA A 434 2.05 18.10 13.56
N ILE A 435 1.35 17.83 12.44
CA ILE A 435 0.37 18.75 11.90
C ILE A 435 -0.91 18.68 12.72
N GLN A 436 -1.36 19.84 13.15
CA GLN A 436 -2.61 20.02 13.89
C GLN A 436 -3.52 20.99 13.16
N THR A 437 -4.83 20.76 13.24
CA THR A 437 -5.79 21.78 12.82
C THR A 437 -6.00 22.74 13.99
N PHE A 438 -5.65 24.00 13.83
CA PHE A 438 -5.87 25.05 14.81
C PHE A 438 -6.71 26.13 14.14
N ARG A 439 -7.94 26.38 14.68
CA ARG A 439 -8.98 27.10 13.96
C ARG A 439 -9.21 26.44 12.58
N ASP A 440 -9.13 27.20 11.51
CA ASP A 440 -9.34 26.70 10.14
C ASP A 440 -8.03 26.39 9.40
N TRP A 441 -6.88 26.40 10.10
CA TRP A 441 -5.56 26.22 9.50
C TRP A 441 -4.89 24.90 9.90
N GLN A 442 -4.11 24.38 8.96
CA GLN A 442 -3.13 23.34 9.23
C GLN A 442 -1.87 24.01 9.78
N VAL A 443 -1.48 23.66 11.01
CA VAL A 443 -0.35 24.30 11.70
C VAL A 443 0.64 23.27 12.23
N VAL A 444 1.87 23.70 12.44
CA VAL A 444 2.82 23.08 13.38
C VAL A 444 3.18 24.08 14.48
N PHE A 445 3.66 23.58 15.62
CA PHE A 445 4.11 24.43 16.72
C PHE A 445 5.61 24.60 16.66
N ILE A 446 6.06 25.82 16.31
CA ILE A 446 7.47 26.20 16.24
C ILE A 446 7.96 26.56 17.64
N ARG A 447 9.16 26.08 17.98
CA ARG A 447 9.79 26.34 19.28
C ARG A 447 10.79 27.50 19.22
N TYR A 448 10.59 28.49 20.10
CA TYR A 448 11.51 29.60 20.37
C TYR A 448 11.86 29.63 21.86
N GLY A 449 12.97 28.98 22.23
CA GLY A 449 13.30 28.80 23.65
C GLY A 449 12.25 27.93 24.36
N ASP A 450 11.53 28.51 25.32
CA ASP A 450 10.42 27.86 26.02
C ASP A 450 9.04 28.18 25.41
N TRP A 451 8.99 28.98 24.37
CA TRP A 451 7.75 29.34 23.71
C TRP A 451 7.47 28.44 22.52
N PHE A 452 6.21 28.08 22.35
CA PHE A 452 5.66 27.41 21.17
C PHE A 452 4.61 28.31 20.51
N GLU A 453 4.72 28.47 19.20
CA GLU A 453 3.83 29.29 18.38
C GLU A 453 3.21 28.44 17.27
N ALA A 454 1.88 28.50 17.12
CA ALA A 454 1.18 27.89 16.01
C ALA A 454 1.52 28.61 14.72
N ARG A 455 2.13 27.87 13.75
CA ARG A 455 2.52 28.43 12.45
C ARG A 455 1.70 27.79 11.36
N PRO A 456 0.83 28.57 10.64
CA PRO A 456 0.09 28.08 9.48
C PRO A 456 1.00 27.62 8.35
N LEU A 457 0.62 26.51 7.71
CA LEU A 457 1.39 25.88 6.66
C LEU A 457 0.59 25.77 5.37
N GLU A 458 1.30 25.93 4.25
CA GLU A 458 0.87 25.45 2.96
C GLU A 458 1.58 24.14 2.67
N LEU A 459 0.81 23.04 2.55
CA LEU A 459 1.33 21.69 2.48
C LEU A 459 1.39 21.20 1.04
N GLY A 460 2.38 20.36 0.75
CA GLY A 460 2.61 19.72 -0.53
C GLY A 460 2.42 18.22 -0.49
N ARG A 461 3.38 17.48 -1.04
CA ARG A 461 3.39 16.03 -1.15
C ARG A 461 3.52 15.36 0.21
N SER A 462 2.97 14.15 0.33
CA SER A 462 3.08 13.34 1.55
C SER A 462 3.33 11.88 1.19
N ASP A 463 4.10 11.18 2.05
CA ASP A 463 4.25 9.72 2.02
C ASP A 463 3.54 9.03 3.20
N GLY A 464 2.79 9.80 4.00
CA GLY A 464 2.10 9.33 5.20
C GLY A 464 2.92 9.49 6.48
N GLU A 465 4.25 9.55 6.40
CA GLU A 465 5.14 9.80 7.53
C GLU A 465 5.63 11.26 7.54
N TRP A 466 5.97 11.78 6.37
CA TRP A 466 6.46 13.14 6.15
C TRP A 466 5.56 13.89 5.18
N ILE A 467 5.47 15.20 5.37
CA ILE A 467 4.72 16.11 4.51
C ILE A 467 5.63 17.26 4.10
N GLU A 468 5.66 17.54 2.80
CA GLU A 468 6.33 18.70 2.22
C GLU A 468 5.67 19.98 2.69
N VAL A 469 6.49 20.97 3.04
CA VAL A 469 6.02 22.31 3.38
C VAL A 469 6.38 23.26 2.26
N LEU A 470 5.35 23.82 1.62
CA LEU A 470 5.52 24.79 0.51
C LEU A 470 5.73 26.21 1.05
N LYS A 471 5.02 26.57 2.13
CA LYS A 471 5.15 27.87 2.81
C LYS A 471 4.86 27.73 4.31
N GLY A 472 5.38 28.68 5.08
CA GLY A 472 5.15 28.81 6.51
C GLY A 472 6.37 28.49 7.39
N LEU A 473 7.39 27.80 6.85
CA LEU A 473 8.60 27.43 7.58
C LEU A 473 9.88 27.82 6.84
N SER A 474 10.94 27.95 7.62
CA SER A 474 12.31 28.16 7.13
C SER A 474 13.21 26.97 7.51
N PRO A 475 14.28 26.70 6.73
CA PRO A 475 15.24 25.67 7.09
C PRO A 475 15.87 25.94 8.45
N GLY A 476 16.01 24.90 9.28
CA GLY A 476 16.64 25.01 10.60
C GLY A 476 15.70 25.41 11.74
N GLU A 477 14.46 25.79 11.47
CA GLU A 477 13.47 26.02 12.53
C GLU A 477 13.17 24.72 13.29
N LYS A 478 12.94 24.84 14.59
CA LYS A 478 12.62 23.72 15.48
C LYS A 478 11.12 23.65 15.71
N TYR A 479 10.54 22.47 15.57
CA TYR A 479 9.10 22.25 15.73
C TYR A 479 8.80 21.05 16.61
N ALA A 480 7.62 21.01 17.23
CA ALA A 480 7.11 19.87 17.97
C ALA A 480 6.68 18.78 16.97
N ALA A 481 7.45 17.69 16.89
CA ALA A 481 7.26 16.62 15.93
C ALA A 481 6.25 15.57 16.39
N THR A 482 6.25 15.25 17.70
CA THR A 482 5.31 14.30 18.32
C THR A 482 4.56 14.95 19.46
N ASN A 483 3.40 14.41 19.83
CA ASN A 483 2.55 14.89 20.93
C ASN A 483 2.20 16.39 20.87
N SER A 484 2.23 16.98 19.68
CA SER A 484 1.92 18.40 19.43
C SER A 484 0.51 18.79 19.88
N PHE A 485 -0.40 17.83 20.00
CA PHE A 485 -1.75 18.04 20.53
C PHE A 485 -1.74 18.61 21.97
N SER A 486 -0.76 18.26 22.79
CA SER A 486 -0.62 18.82 24.16
C SER A 486 -0.41 20.33 24.13
N ILE A 487 0.37 20.83 23.16
CA ILE A 487 0.57 22.27 22.96
C ILE A 487 -0.73 22.94 22.53
N LYS A 488 -1.47 22.33 21.57
CA LYS A 488 -2.77 22.80 21.13
C LYS A 488 -3.76 22.92 22.30
N ALA A 489 -3.78 21.92 23.17
CA ALA A 489 -4.66 21.90 24.34
C ALA A 489 -4.34 23.04 25.33
N GLU A 490 -3.05 23.32 25.57
CA GLU A 490 -2.65 24.43 26.44
C GLU A 490 -2.97 25.81 25.85
N ILE A 491 -2.77 25.98 24.52
CA ILE A 491 -3.19 27.20 23.82
C ILE A 491 -4.72 27.38 23.91
N GLY A 492 -5.49 26.28 23.75
CA GLY A 492 -6.94 26.30 23.84
C GLY A 492 -7.46 26.71 25.23
N LYS A 493 -6.79 26.30 26.30
CA LYS A 493 -7.12 26.75 27.66
C LYS A 493 -6.93 28.27 27.85
N LEU A 494 -5.86 28.82 27.26
CA LEU A 494 -5.60 30.25 27.29
C LEU A 494 -6.63 31.04 26.43
N GLY A 495 -7.04 30.49 25.30
CA GLY A 495 -8.04 31.12 24.40
C GLY A 495 -9.46 31.12 24.97
N ALA A 496 -9.87 30.07 25.69
CA ALA A 496 -11.20 29.99 26.30
C ALA A 496 -11.45 31.07 27.38
N THR A 497 -10.39 31.77 27.85
CA THR A 497 -10.52 32.90 28.74
C THR A 497 -10.70 34.24 28.01
N HIS A 498 -10.71 34.27 26.68
CA HIS A 498 -10.79 35.50 25.87
C HIS A 498 -12.06 35.70 25.04
N ASP A 499 -12.91 34.66 24.92
CA ASP A 499 -14.19 34.76 24.23
C ASP A 499 -15.34 34.99 25.24
N HIS A 500 -15.52 36.22 25.70
CA HIS A 500 -16.78 36.76 26.26
C HIS A 500 -16.85 38.26 26.10
#